data_0cb0a29b675e7566c2c6390bcdf7da94
#
_entry.id   0cb0a29b675e7566c2c6390bcdf7da94
#
_cell.length_a   1.000
_cell.length_b   1.000
_cell.length_c   1.000
_cell.angle_alpha   90.00
_cell.angle_beta   90.00
_cell.angle_gamma   90.00
#
_symmetry.space_group_name_H-M   'P 1'
#
loop_
_entity.id
_entity.type
_entity.pdbx_description
1 polymer ?
#
loop_
_entity_poly.entity_id
_entity_poly.type
_entity_poly.pdbx_seq_one_letter_code
_entity_poly.pdbx_strand_id
1 'polypeptide(L)'
;MVARRSSRTPVPPYRRAELSTPGHDLKMLRKAAGTSADMVLMDLEDGCAPSQKVPARSVVVEAAKTLDWGGKVVAFRPNGLRTPYFFDDLTEVVGQAGEFLDVIVLPKIEGPEDVRYVDRLLEHLEWKHDLEPGRLRLEVLIETAQGVLNAGAIARSSPRLVALLFGIYDYAGEVGATVGTDTFTDFTFAKQSTLAAARAAGLLALDGITARFKDLELTRTESESSRRMGFDGKWAIHPSQIDVIQQVFTPSREELDRAVRRVTAYRHADREGRGAIVVGDEMVDEATLRTEMRRVALGRRLGLLSPET
;
A
#
# COMPACT_ATOMS: atom_id res chain seq x y z
N MET A 1 -6.19 -4.79 -28.19
CA MET A 1 -7.18 -5.43 -27.31
C MET A 1 -6.39 -5.97 -26.13
N VAL A 2 -6.36 -5.25 -25.00
CA VAL A 2 -5.71 -5.72 -23.78
C VAL A 2 -6.52 -6.93 -23.29
N ALA A 3 -5.86 -8.07 -23.06
CA ALA A 3 -6.53 -9.29 -22.67
C ALA A 3 -7.35 -9.06 -21.39
N ARG A 4 -8.61 -9.47 -21.40
CA ARG A 4 -9.43 -9.53 -20.17
C ARG A 4 -8.63 -10.28 -19.11
N ARG A 5 -8.42 -9.66 -17.95
CA ARG A 5 -7.74 -10.29 -16.80
C ARG A 5 -8.68 -11.31 -16.14
N SER A 6 -9.07 -12.36 -16.87
CA SER A 6 -10.13 -13.32 -16.47
C SER A 6 -9.70 -14.38 -15.46
N SER A 7 -8.44 -14.40 -15.04
CA SER A 7 -7.98 -15.23 -13.91
C SER A 7 -6.94 -14.41 -13.14
N ARG A 8 -7.38 -13.64 -12.14
CA ARG A 8 -6.46 -12.78 -11.42
C ARG A 8 -5.66 -13.53 -10.38
N THR A 9 -4.36 -13.33 -10.47
CA THR A 9 -3.47 -13.47 -9.31
C THR A 9 -4.00 -12.56 -8.20
N PRO A 10 -4.18 -13.05 -6.97
CA PRO A 10 -4.56 -12.21 -5.84
C PRO A 10 -3.66 -10.97 -5.77
N VAL A 11 -4.21 -9.83 -5.33
CA VAL A 11 -3.40 -8.61 -5.11
C VAL A 11 -2.14 -9.01 -4.35
N PRO A 12 -0.94 -8.73 -4.88
CA PRO A 12 0.30 -9.17 -4.25
C PRO A 12 0.34 -8.73 -2.79
N PRO A 13 0.68 -9.62 -1.87
CA PRO A 13 0.72 -9.32 -0.43
C PRO A 13 1.98 -8.54 -0.03
N TYR A 14 2.58 -7.83 -0.96
CA TYR A 14 3.70 -6.90 -0.76
C TYR A 14 3.61 -5.79 -1.80
N ARG A 15 3.91 -4.57 -1.39
CA ARG A 15 4.07 -3.40 -2.24
C ARG A 15 5.11 -2.51 -1.58
N ARG A 16 6.23 -2.30 -2.27
CA ARG A 16 7.35 -1.51 -1.77
C ARG A 16 7.20 -0.05 -2.16
N ALA A 17 6.85 0.17 -3.44
CA ALA A 17 6.66 1.50 -4.00
C ALA A 17 5.30 1.59 -4.72
N GLU A 18 4.46 2.51 -4.26
CA GLU A 18 3.18 2.84 -4.87
C GLU A 18 3.26 4.23 -5.46
N LEU A 19 3.09 4.34 -6.78
CA LEU A 19 3.19 5.61 -7.48
C LEU A 19 1.82 6.28 -7.62
N SER A 20 1.61 7.38 -6.89
CA SER A 20 0.45 8.24 -7.10
C SER A 20 0.67 9.13 -8.32
N THR A 21 -0.33 9.18 -9.21
CA THR A 21 -0.28 9.90 -10.47
C THR A 21 -1.62 10.60 -10.71
N PRO A 22 -1.63 11.92 -11.07
CA PRO A 22 -2.85 12.64 -11.36
C PRO A 22 -3.74 11.94 -12.39
N GLY A 23 -4.98 11.63 -12.01
CA GLY A 23 -5.91 10.85 -12.82
C GLY A 23 -6.45 11.60 -14.06
N HIS A 24 -6.27 12.91 -14.14
CA HIS A 24 -6.72 13.73 -15.27
C HIS A 24 -5.72 13.79 -16.44
N ASP A 25 -4.51 13.26 -16.29
CA ASP A 25 -3.43 13.32 -17.29
C ASP A 25 -3.07 11.94 -17.83
N LEU A 26 -3.66 11.55 -18.95
CA LEU A 26 -3.40 10.27 -19.61
C LEU A 26 -1.92 10.09 -20.00
N LYS A 27 -1.20 11.18 -20.32
CA LYS A 27 0.22 11.12 -20.66
C LYS A 27 1.07 10.76 -19.43
N MET A 28 0.74 11.32 -18.27
CA MET A 28 1.39 10.95 -17.01
C MET A 28 1.06 9.51 -16.63
N LEU A 29 -0.20 9.07 -16.75
CA LEU A 29 -0.62 7.70 -16.49
C LEU A 29 0.11 6.69 -17.39
N ARG A 30 0.29 7.02 -18.68
CA ARG A 30 1.07 6.20 -19.62
C ARG A 30 2.54 6.07 -19.19
N LYS A 31 3.15 7.15 -18.72
CA LYS A 31 4.51 7.10 -18.16
C LYS A 31 4.56 6.25 -16.90
N ALA A 32 3.58 6.40 -16.00
CA ALA A 32 3.49 5.62 -14.77
C ALA A 32 3.35 4.12 -15.06
N ALA A 33 2.56 3.73 -16.07
CA ALA A 33 2.42 2.34 -16.51
C ALA A 33 3.77 1.72 -16.93
N GLY A 34 4.67 2.51 -17.51
CA GLY A 34 6.03 2.08 -17.93
C GLY A 34 7.08 2.03 -16.81
N THR A 35 6.73 2.39 -15.57
CA THR A 35 7.68 2.39 -14.43
C THR A 35 7.82 1.00 -13.80
N SER A 36 8.78 0.86 -12.87
CA SER A 36 8.99 -0.34 -12.05
C SER A 36 8.12 -0.39 -10.77
N ALA A 37 7.21 0.58 -10.55
CA ALA A 37 6.35 0.62 -9.35
C ALA A 37 5.57 -0.69 -9.16
N ASP A 38 5.39 -1.11 -7.92
CA ASP A 38 4.59 -2.31 -7.60
C ASP A 38 3.08 -2.03 -7.76
N MET A 39 2.66 -0.77 -7.53
CA MET A 39 1.31 -0.28 -7.76
C MET A 39 1.35 1.10 -8.42
N VAL A 40 0.38 1.36 -9.30
CA VAL A 40 0.07 2.71 -9.80
C VAL A 40 -1.31 3.11 -9.34
N LEU A 41 -1.37 4.25 -8.68
CA LEU A 41 -2.60 4.89 -8.21
C LEU A 41 -2.97 6.05 -9.14
N MET A 42 -4.14 5.97 -9.76
CA MET A 42 -4.76 7.03 -10.53
C MET A 42 -5.59 7.91 -9.60
N ASP A 43 -5.13 9.13 -9.36
CA ASP A 43 -5.67 9.99 -8.32
C ASP A 43 -6.72 10.97 -8.86
N LEU A 44 -7.94 10.93 -8.30
CA LEU A 44 -9.02 11.88 -8.55
C LEU A 44 -9.18 12.94 -7.44
N GLU A 45 -8.42 12.79 -6.35
CA GLU A 45 -8.57 13.65 -5.18
C GLU A 45 -7.61 14.84 -5.23
N ASP A 46 -6.57 14.87 -4.42
CA ASP A 46 -5.68 16.03 -4.28
C ASP A 46 -4.78 16.26 -5.51
N GLY A 47 -4.50 15.21 -6.27
CA GLY A 47 -3.80 15.30 -7.55
C GLY A 47 -4.62 15.90 -8.69
N CYS A 48 -5.92 16.20 -8.47
CA CYS A 48 -6.81 16.78 -9.47
C CYS A 48 -7.37 18.13 -9.02
N ALA A 49 -7.16 19.16 -9.83
CA ALA A 49 -7.82 20.45 -9.60
C ALA A 49 -9.36 20.30 -9.61
N PRO A 50 -10.11 21.12 -8.86
CA PRO A 50 -11.58 21.01 -8.77
C PRO A 50 -12.29 20.94 -10.11
N SER A 51 -11.84 21.73 -11.10
CA SER A 51 -12.40 21.74 -12.47
C SER A 51 -12.10 20.47 -13.27
N GLN A 52 -11.13 19.67 -12.85
CA GLN A 52 -10.71 18.44 -13.52
C GLN A 52 -11.29 17.17 -12.88
N LYS A 53 -11.89 17.25 -11.69
CA LYS A 53 -12.37 16.06 -10.97
C LYS A 53 -13.38 15.22 -11.77
N VAL A 54 -14.38 15.87 -12.37
CA VAL A 54 -15.38 15.15 -13.18
C VAL A 54 -14.80 14.63 -14.50
N PRO A 55 -14.10 15.43 -15.32
CA PRO A 55 -13.46 14.92 -16.55
C PRO A 55 -12.45 13.80 -16.30
N ALA A 56 -11.74 13.81 -15.17
CA ALA A 56 -10.74 12.82 -14.85
C ALA A 56 -11.28 11.39 -14.73
N ARG A 57 -12.57 11.19 -14.41
CA ARG A 57 -13.21 9.87 -14.38
C ARG A 57 -13.04 9.12 -15.69
N SER A 58 -13.35 9.78 -16.81
CA SER A 58 -13.21 9.18 -18.14
C SER A 58 -11.76 8.89 -18.51
N VAL A 59 -10.81 9.73 -18.07
CA VAL A 59 -9.37 9.50 -18.27
C VAL A 59 -8.89 8.28 -17.49
N VAL A 60 -9.32 8.13 -16.23
CA VAL A 60 -9.02 6.94 -15.41
C VAL A 60 -9.59 5.67 -16.04
N VAL A 61 -10.84 5.72 -16.50
CA VAL A 61 -11.48 4.60 -17.22
C VAL A 61 -10.70 4.23 -18.48
N GLU A 62 -10.34 5.22 -19.31
CA GLU A 62 -9.53 5.00 -20.52
C GLU A 62 -8.19 4.38 -20.17
N ALA A 63 -7.46 4.95 -19.21
CA ALA A 63 -6.16 4.45 -18.78
C ALA A 63 -6.24 3.02 -18.27
N ALA A 64 -7.19 2.70 -17.39
CA ALA A 64 -7.37 1.36 -16.84
C ALA A 64 -7.59 0.31 -17.94
N LYS A 65 -8.37 0.66 -18.99
CA LYS A 65 -8.76 -0.26 -20.07
C LYS A 65 -7.71 -0.39 -21.18
N THR A 66 -6.92 0.65 -21.44
CA THR A 66 -6.09 0.72 -22.66
C THR A 66 -4.59 0.62 -22.42
N LEU A 67 -4.10 0.95 -21.21
CA LEU A 67 -2.68 0.90 -20.92
C LEU A 67 -2.25 -0.52 -20.52
N ASP A 68 -1.03 -0.88 -20.92
CA ASP A 68 -0.38 -2.10 -20.43
C ASP A 68 0.26 -1.81 -19.04
N TRP A 69 -0.31 -2.39 -18.02
CA TRP A 69 0.16 -2.22 -16.63
C TRP A 69 1.24 -3.23 -16.22
N GLY A 70 1.62 -4.17 -17.10
CA GLY A 70 2.76 -5.08 -16.90
C GLY A 70 2.71 -5.88 -15.59
N GLY A 71 1.53 -6.25 -15.11
CA GLY A 71 1.37 -7.02 -13.86
C GLY A 71 1.38 -6.18 -12.57
N LYS A 72 1.51 -4.86 -12.65
CA LYS A 72 1.34 -3.94 -11.50
C LYS A 72 -0.05 -4.02 -10.92
N VAL A 73 -0.18 -3.70 -9.64
CA VAL A 73 -1.49 -3.41 -9.03
C VAL A 73 -2.01 -2.10 -9.63
N VAL A 74 -3.24 -2.11 -10.12
CA VAL A 74 -3.91 -0.95 -10.71
C VAL A 74 -4.95 -0.43 -9.74
N ALA A 75 -4.76 0.79 -9.29
CA ALA A 75 -5.64 1.40 -8.31
C ALA A 75 -6.15 2.79 -8.76
N PHE A 76 -7.24 3.24 -8.15
CA PHE A 76 -7.62 4.63 -8.22
C PHE A 76 -8.04 5.14 -6.83
N ARG A 77 -7.86 6.44 -6.61
CA ARG A 77 -8.33 7.15 -5.42
C ARG A 77 -9.51 8.04 -5.81
N PRO A 78 -10.74 7.73 -5.37
CA PRO A 78 -11.86 8.66 -5.51
C PRO A 78 -11.66 9.87 -4.61
N ASN A 79 -12.46 10.89 -4.79
CA ASN A 79 -12.56 11.97 -3.82
C ASN A 79 -13.08 11.47 -2.47
N GLY A 80 -12.86 12.21 -1.40
CA GLY A 80 -13.30 11.82 -0.06
C GLY A 80 -14.81 11.62 0.06
N LEU A 81 -15.23 10.72 0.95
CA LEU A 81 -16.65 10.30 1.13
C LEU A 81 -17.60 11.46 1.41
N ARG A 82 -17.11 12.54 2.04
CA ARG A 82 -17.92 13.73 2.41
C ARG A 82 -17.92 14.81 1.33
N THR A 83 -17.54 14.45 0.09
CA THR A 83 -17.56 15.35 -1.07
C THR A 83 -18.70 15.00 -2.02
N PRO A 84 -19.18 15.96 -2.85
CA PRO A 84 -20.21 15.67 -3.84
C PRO A 84 -19.72 14.77 -4.98
N TYR A 85 -18.43 14.46 -5.05
CA TYR A 85 -17.82 13.70 -6.14
C TYR A 85 -17.76 12.20 -5.88
N PHE A 86 -17.62 11.80 -4.61
CA PHE A 86 -17.29 10.42 -4.22
C PHE A 86 -18.17 9.36 -4.88
N PHE A 87 -19.48 9.52 -4.75
CA PHE A 87 -20.44 8.51 -5.23
C PHE A 87 -20.33 8.29 -6.73
N ASP A 88 -20.26 9.36 -7.49
CA ASP A 88 -20.12 9.29 -8.95
C ASP A 88 -18.74 8.79 -9.36
N ASP A 89 -17.66 9.21 -8.68
CA ASP A 89 -16.32 8.69 -8.92
C ASP A 89 -16.31 7.16 -8.82
N LEU A 90 -16.92 6.63 -7.75
CA LEU A 90 -16.94 5.20 -7.53
C LEU A 90 -17.84 4.47 -8.54
N THR A 91 -19.08 4.96 -8.73
CA THR A 91 -20.06 4.29 -9.59
C THR A 91 -19.68 4.35 -11.06
N GLU A 92 -19.18 5.48 -11.56
CA GLU A 92 -18.77 5.61 -12.96
C GLU A 92 -17.48 4.83 -13.26
N VAL A 93 -16.46 4.96 -12.42
CA VAL A 93 -15.16 4.30 -12.68
C VAL A 93 -15.29 2.79 -12.50
N VAL A 94 -15.93 2.30 -11.44
CA VAL A 94 -16.14 0.87 -11.23
C VAL A 94 -17.06 0.29 -12.28
N GLY A 95 -18.15 1.01 -12.62
CA GLY A 95 -19.10 0.54 -13.61
C GLY A 95 -18.52 0.36 -15.01
N GLN A 96 -17.53 1.16 -15.36
CA GLN A 96 -16.93 1.13 -16.70
C GLN A 96 -15.58 0.38 -16.75
N ALA A 97 -14.83 0.32 -15.66
CA ALA A 97 -13.47 -0.20 -15.65
C ALA A 97 -13.17 -1.17 -14.48
N GLY A 98 -14.16 -1.57 -13.67
CA GLY A 98 -13.95 -2.41 -12.49
C GLY A 98 -13.22 -3.72 -12.77
N GLU A 99 -13.39 -4.31 -13.94
CA GLU A 99 -12.66 -5.52 -14.35
C GLU A 99 -11.14 -5.30 -14.57
N PHE A 100 -10.69 -4.05 -14.71
CA PHE A 100 -9.28 -3.66 -14.92
C PHE A 100 -8.61 -3.12 -13.66
N LEU A 101 -9.38 -2.87 -12.61
CA LEU A 101 -8.91 -2.33 -11.34
C LEU A 101 -8.65 -3.45 -10.32
N ASP A 102 -7.74 -3.20 -9.40
CA ASP A 102 -7.38 -4.11 -8.31
C ASP A 102 -7.77 -3.56 -6.94
N VAL A 103 -7.46 -2.28 -6.72
CA VAL A 103 -7.56 -1.63 -5.42
C VAL A 103 -8.24 -0.27 -5.56
N ILE A 104 -9.09 0.07 -4.62
CA ILE A 104 -9.63 1.41 -4.43
C ILE A 104 -9.01 1.96 -3.14
N VAL A 105 -8.37 3.12 -3.25
CA VAL A 105 -7.71 3.79 -2.14
C VAL A 105 -8.64 4.85 -1.57
N LEU A 106 -9.07 4.70 -0.34
CA LEU A 106 -10.04 5.57 0.31
C LEU A 106 -9.34 6.66 1.12
N PRO A 107 -9.48 7.94 0.74
CA PRO A 107 -8.92 9.04 1.49
C PRO A 107 -9.82 9.44 2.67
N LYS A 108 -9.22 10.07 3.67
CA LYS A 108 -9.89 10.78 4.78
C LYS A 108 -10.92 9.94 5.51
N ILE A 109 -10.57 8.66 5.77
CA ILE A 109 -11.41 7.73 6.53
C ILE A 109 -11.24 8.00 8.02
N GLU A 110 -12.36 8.23 8.70
CA GLU A 110 -12.39 8.58 10.13
C GLU A 110 -12.93 7.45 11.01
N GLY A 111 -13.71 6.52 10.44
CA GLY A 111 -14.31 5.43 11.21
C GLY A 111 -14.54 4.14 10.42
N PRO A 112 -14.81 3.02 11.13
CA PRO A 112 -15.12 1.74 10.48
C PRO A 112 -16.41 1.77 9.66
N GLU A 113 -17.36 2.66 9.97
CA GLU A 113 -18.60 2.86 9.23
C GLU A 113 -18.38 3.40 7.83
N ASP A 114 -17.39 4.27 7.64
CA ASP A 114 -17.00 4.79 6.33
C ASP A 114 -16.59 3.63 5.41
N VAL A 115 -15.73 2.74 5.91
CA VAL A 115 -15.26 1.57 5.14
C VAL A 115 -16.39 0.58 4.87
N ARG A 116 -17.27 0.31 5.87
CA ARG A 116 -18.42 -0.59 5.69
C ARG A 116 -19.41 -0.07 4.66
N TYR A 117 -19.63 1.24 4.62
CA TYR A 117 -20.47 1.86 3.60
C TYR A 117 -19.90 1.59 2.19
N VAL A 118 -18.60 1.82 2.01
CA VAL A 118 -17.94 1.58 0.71
C VAL A 118 -17.95 0.09 0.36
N ASP A 119 -17.69 -0.81 1.32
CA ASP A 119 -17.74 -2.26 1.10
C ASP A 119 -19.12 -2.69 0.56
N ARG A 120 -20.21 -2.22 1.17
CA ARG A 120 -21.57 -2.49 0.69
C ARG A 120 -21.86 -1.91 -0.69
N LEU A 121 -21.40 -0.68 -0.93
CA LEU A 121 -21.56 -0.05 -2.25
C LEU A 121 -20.81 -0.84 -3.34
N LEU A 122 -19.60 -1.29 -3.05
CA LEU A 122 -18.84 -2.14 -3.97
C LEU A 122 -19.50 -3.49 -4.23
N GLU A 123 -20.07 -4.14 -3.21
CA GLU A 123 -20.83 -5.36 -3.38
C GLU A 123 -21.98 -5.19 -4.39
N HIS A 124 -22.74 -4.09 -4.27
CA HIS A 124 -23.80 -3.78 -5.22
C HIS A 124 -23.28 -3.46 -6.63
N LEU A 125 -22.17 -2.75 -6.74
CA LEU A 125 -21.57 -2.43 -8.03
C LEU A 125 -21.00 -3.68 -8.70
N GLU A 126 -20.38 -4.58 -7.95
CA GLU A 126 -19.89 -5.86 -8.46
C GLU A 126 -21.04 -6.70 -9.01
N TRP A 127 -22.13 -6.83 -8.28
CA TRP A 127 -23.35 -7.53 -8.79
C TRP A 127 -23.94 -6.86 -10.03
N LYS A 128 -24.07 -5.53 -10.00
CA LYS A 128 -24.68 -4.78 -11.12
C LYS A 128 -23.88 -4.91 -12.42
N HIS A 129 -22.56 -5.07 -12.32
CA HIS A 129 -21.65 -5.08 -13.47
C HIS A 129 -21.01 -6.44 -13.73
N ASP A 130 -21.61 -7.54 -13.19
CA ASP A 130 -21.16 -8.93 -13.38
C ASP A 130 -19.68 -9.13 -13.04
N LEU A 131 -19.19 -8.45 -11.99
CA LEU A 131 -17.86 -8.65 -11.43
C LEU A 131 -17.89 -9.73 -10.35
N GLU A 132 -16.78 -10.42 -10.16
CA GLU A 132 -16.64 -11.39 -9.09
C GLU A 132 -16.79 -10.71 -7.71
N PRO A 133 -17.65 -11.22 -6.80
CA PRO A 133 -17.81 -10.62 -5.48
C PRO A 133 -16.50 -10.56 -4.68
N GLY A 134 -16.20 -9.41 -4.11
CA GLY A 134 -14.97 -9.18 -3.36
C GLY A 134 -13.72 -8.98 -4.23
N ARG A 135 -13.89 -8.85 -5.54
CA ARG A 135 -12.81 -8.63 -6.48
C ARG A 135 -12.03 -7.34 -6.20
N LEU A 136 -12.75 -6.25 -5.99
CA LEU A 136 -12.14 -4.96 -5.70
C LEU A 136 -11.70 -4.92 -4.24
N ARG A 137 -10.42 -4.69 -4.03
CA ARG A 137 -9.83 -4.58 -2.69
C ARG A 137 -9.79 -3.13 -2.25
N LEU A 138 -9.63 -2.90 -0.96
CA LEU A 138 -9.59 -1.58 -0.36
C LEU A 138 -8.23 -1.33 0.31
N GLU A 139 -7.75 -0.13 0.15
CA GLU A 139 -6.68 0.47 0.92
C GLU A 139 -7.20 1.76 1.55
N VAL A 140 -6.79 2.06 2.77
CA VAL A 140 -7.28 3.22 3.51
C VAL A 140 -6.14 4.14 3.89
N LEU A 141 -6.30 5.44 3.60
CA LEU A 141 -5.46 6.48 4.16
C LEU A 141 -5.92 6.82 5.58
N ILE A 142 -5.00 6.69 6.51
CA ILE A 142 -5.10 7.18 7.88
C ILE A 142 -4.41 8.54 7.92
N GLU A 143 -5.18 9.60 7.76
CA GLU A 143 -4.64 10.94 7.51
C GLU A 143 -5.42 12.05 8.22
N THR A 144 -6.28 11.65 9.18
CA THR A 144 -6.98 12.54 10.09
C THR A 144 -6.70 12.15 11.55
N ALA A 145 -6.83 13.07 12.47
CA ALA A 145 -6.67 12.78 13.90
C ALA A 145 -7.67 11.70 14.36
N GLN A 146 -8.92 11.79 13.90
CA GLN A 146 -9.94 10.79 14.20
C GLN A 146 -9.61 9.43 13.57
N GLY A 147 -9.10 9.39 12.33
CA GLY A 147 -8.64 8.18 11.66
C GLY A 147 -7.52 7.49 12.41
N VAL A 148 -6.54 8.25 12.92
CA VAL A 148 -5.44 7.71 13.75
C VAL A 148 -5.98 7.09 15.04
N LEU A 149 -6.90 7.76 15.75
CA LEU A 149 -7.51 7.23 16.97
C LEU A 149 -8.36 5.98 16.70
N ASN A 150 -8.98 5.88 15.53
CA ASN A 150 -9.84 4.76 15.14
C ASN A 150 -9.12 3.70 14.29
N ALA A 151 -7.83 3.83 14.01
CA ALA A 151 -7.09 2.96 13.08
C ALA A 151 -7.30 1.47 13.33
N GLY A 152 -7.34 1.04 14.61
CA GLY A 152 -7.58 -0.35 14.99
C GLY A 152 -8.98 -0.87 14.66
N ALA A 153 -10.01 -0.02 14.71
CA ALA A 153 -11.38 -0.37 14.33
C ALA A 153 -11.54 -0.36 12.80
N ILE A 154 -10.93 0.63 12.14
CA ILE A 154 -10.88 0.75 10.68
C ILE A 154 -10.23 -0.50 10.07
N ALA A 155 -9.07 -0.93 10.58
CA ALA A 155 -8.32 -2.06 10.05
C ALA A 155 -9.11 -3.39 10.02
N ARG A 156 -10.12 -3.53 10.86
CA ARG A 156 -10.96 -4.74 10.97
C ARG A 156 -12.37 -4.59 10.38
N SER A 157 -12.64 -3.49 9.68
CA SER A 157 -14.01 -3.13 9.30
C SER A 157 -14.52 -3.82 8.04
N SER A 158 -13.64 -4.35 7.18
CA SER A 158 -13.99 -5.05 5.94
C SER A 158 -12.97 -6.12 5.57
N PRO A 159 -13.41 -7.28 5.05
CA PRO A 159 -12.51 -8.30 4.51
C PRO A 159 -11.83 -7.87 3.19
N ARG A 160 -12.27 -6.77 2.57
CA ARG A 160 -11.65 -6.21 1.37
C ARG A 160 -10.35 -5.47 1.66
N LEU A 161 -10.12 -5.05 2.91
CA LEU A 161 -8.91 -4.31 3.28
C LEU A 161 -7.66 -5.13 3.02
N VAL A 162 -6.67 -4.49 2.40
CA VAL A 162 -5.35 -5.08 2.13
C VAL A 162 -4.22 -4.24 2.70
N ALA A 163 -4.43 -2.94 2.93
CA ALA A 163 -3.42 -2.04 3.47
C ALA A 163 -4.01 -0.86 4.24
N LEU A 164 -3.24 -0.33 5.18
CA LEU A 164 -3.37 1.01 5.71
C LEU A 164 -2.15 1.83 5.31
N LEU A 165 -2.38 3.08 4.93
CA LEU A 165 -1.36 4.04 4.56
C LEU A 165 -1.45 5.27 5.46
N PHE A 166 -0.31 5.77 5.95
CA PHE A 166 -0.28 7.00 6.73
C PHE A 166 -0.12 8.23 5.84
N GLY A 167 -1.14 9.10 5.81
CA GLY A 167 -1.14 10.35 5.03
C GLY A 167 -0.62 11.53 5.85
N ILE A 168 0.69 11.78 5.80
CA ILE A 168 1.39 12.72 6.69
C ILE A 168 0.95 14.17 6.51
N TYR A 169 0.66 14.62 5.27
CA TYR A 169 0.40 16.04 5.00
C TYR A 169 -0.99 16.48 5.45
N ASP A 170 -2.01 15.67 5.16
CA ASP A 170 -3.38 15.94 5.63
C ASP A 170 -3.45 15.87 7.15
N TYR A 171 -2.83 14.85 7.76
CA TYR A 171 -2.74 14.73 9.21
C TYR A 171 -2.06 15.95 9.84
N ALA A 172 -0.91 16.36 9.31
CA ALA A 172 -0.19 17.52 9.82
C ALA A 172 -1.02 18.82 9.71
N GLY A 173 -1.70 19.00 8.56
CA GLY A 173 -2.59 20.14 8.35
C GLY A 173 -3.73 20.20 9.37
N GLU A 174 -4.36 19.05 9.66
CA GLU A 174 -5.46 18.99 10.62
C GLU A 174 -5.00 19.24 12.07
N VAL A 175 -3.88 18.68 12.50
CA VAL A 175 -3.37 18.87 13.86
C VAL A 175 -2.56 20.17 14.04
N GLY A 176 -2.42 20.99 12.98
CA GLY A 176 -1.68 22.24 13.02
C GLY A 176 -0.16 22.08 13.11
N ALA A 177 0.37 20.93 12.68
CA ALA A 177 1.80 20.66 12.69
C ALA A 177 2.48 21.10 11.38
N THR A 178 3.77 21.38 11.45
CA THR A 178 4.59 21.65 10.26
C THR A 178 5.34 20.39 9.87
N VAL A 179 5.25 20.00 8.59
CA VAL A 179 6.05 18.89 8.06
C VAL A 179 7.47 19.39 7.78
N GLY A 180 8.41 19.00 8.61
CA GLY A 180 9.83 19.31 8.49
C GLY A 180 10.57 18.25 7.64
N THR A 181 11.89 18.22 7.80
CA THR A 181 12.78 17.21 7.19
C THR A 181 12.97 15.97 8.06
N ASP A 182 12.57 16.03 9.33
CA ASP A 182 12.58 14.89 10.26
C ASP A 182 11.13 14.43 10.54
N THR A 183 10.48 13.94 9.51
CA THR A 183 9.11 13.43 9.60
C THR A 183 8.99 12.14 10.42
N PHE A 184 10.12 11.53 10.77
CA PHE A 184 10.15 10.33 11.58
C PHE A 184 9.82 10.65 13.05
N THR A 185 10.48 11.63 13.62
CA THR A 185 10.33 11.97 15.04
C THR A 185 8.99 12.67 15.31
N ASP A 186 8.61 13.58 14.42
CA ASP A 186 7.46 14.46 14.62
C ASP A 186 6.11 13.71 14.63
N PHE A 187 5.98 12.62 13.83
CA PHE A 187 4.71 11.90 13.66
C PHE A 187 4.76 10.45 14.14
N THR A 188 5.69 10.10 15.02
CA THR A 188 5.91 8.74 15.51
C THR A 188 4.65 8.09 16.06
N PHE A 189 3.84 8.80 16.87
CA PHE A 189 2.61 8.28 17.42
C PHE A 189 1.62 7.85 16.33
N ALA A 190 1.35 8.72 15.37
CA ALA A 190 0.38 8.45 14.29
C ALA A 190 0.86 7.32 13.37
N LYS A 191 2.15 7.33 13.01
CA LYS A 191 2.78 6.26 12.23
C LYS A 191 2.72 4.92 12.94
N GLN A 192 3.10 4.85 14.21
CA GLN A 192 3.06 3.62 14.99
C GLN A 192 1.63 3.13 15.24
N SER A 193 0.67 4.02 15.47
CA SER A 193 -0.75 3.67 15.60
C SER A 193 -1.29 3.02 14.33
N THR A 194 -1.00 3.61 13.16
CA THR A 194 -1.36 3.04 11.85
C THR A 194 -0.71 1.68 11.61
N LEU A 195 0.60 1.58 11.88
CA LEU A 195 1.36 0.34 11.74
C LEU A 195 0.81 -0.78 12.65
N ALA A 196 0.59 -0.48 13.93
CA ALA A 196 0.09 -1.45 14.89
C ALA A 196 -1.30 -1.95 14.51
N ALA A 197 -2.20 -1.04 14.06
CA ALA A 197 -3.53 -1.36 13.57
C ALA A 197 -3.47 -2.29 12.35
N ALA A 198 -2.64 -1.97 11.35
CA ALA A 198 -2.45 -2.80 10.17
C ALA A 198 -1.94 -4.21 10.54
N ARG A 199 -0.92 -4.29 11.39
CA ARG A 199 -0.34 -5.59 11.84
C ARG A 199 -1.33 -6.44 12.63
N ALA A 200 -2.13 -5.83 13.50
CA ALA A 200 -3.16 -6.53 14.28
C ALA A 200 -4.28 -7.12 13.39
N ALA A 201 -4.47 -6.58 12.19
CA ALA A 201 -5.45 -7.05 11.21
C ALA A 201 -4.82 -7.87 10.06
N GLY A 202 -3.51 -8.09 10.06
CA GLY A 202 -2.81 -8.82 8.99
C GLY A 202 -2.68 -8.05 7.67
N LEU A 203 -2.81 -6.72 7.71
CA LEU A 203 -2.72 -5.84 6.56
C LEU A 203 -1.28 -5.36 6.32
N LEU A 204 -1.03 -4.88 5.09
CA LEU A 204 0.16 -4.09 4.81
C LEU A 204 0.07 -2.74 5.51
N ALA A 205 1.23 -2.22 5.91
CA ALA A 205 1.38 -0.86 6.40
C ALA A 205 2.30 -0.09 5.45
N LEU A 206 1.81 1.02 4.91
CA LEU A 206 2.54 1.84 3.94
C LEU A 206 2.78 3.23 4.53
N ASP A 207 3.97 3.76 4.33
CA ASP A 207 4.30 5.12 4.75
C ASP A 207 3.93 6.13 3.67
N GLY A 208 3.69 7.37 4.07
CA GLY A 208 3.32 8.47 3.21
C GLY A 208 4.44 8.96 2.30
N ILE A 209 4.17 10.06 1.62
CA ILE A 209 5.05 10.62 0.59
C ILE A 209 6.25 11.36 1.16
N THR A 210 7.32 11.49 0.35
CA THR A 210 8.37 12.50 0.49
C THR A 210 8.10 13.59 -0.54
N ALA A 211 7.63 14.78 -0.10
CA ALA A 211 7.22 15.85 -1.02
C ALA A 211 8.38 16.45 -1.80
N ARG A 212 9.57 16.49 -1.23
CA ARG A 212 10.79 16.95 -1.91
C ARG A 212 11.31 15.87 -2.88
N PHE A 213 10.52 15.54 -3.89
CA PHE A 213 10.74 14.39 -4.79
C PHE A 213 12.07 14.42 -5.55
N LYS A 214 12.72 15.58 -5.69
CA LYS A 214 14.07 15.72 -6.29
C LYS A 214 15.18 15.35 -5.33
N ASP A 215 14.90 15.35 -4.04
CA ASP A 215 15.84 15.01 -2.97
C ASP A 215 15.75 13.50 -2.71
N LEU A 216 16.50 12.75 -3.49
CA LEU A 216 16.50 11.28 -3.41
C LEU A 216 17.17 10.77 -2.14
N GLU A 217 18.08 11.55 -1.55
CA GLU A 217 18.71 11.20 -0.28
C GLU A 217 17.72 11.33 0.88
N LEU A 218 16.90 12.39 0.88
CA LEU A 218 15.80 12.50 1.83
C LEU A 218 14.80 11.35 1.64
N THR A 219 14.45 11.01 0.38
CA THR A 219 13.58 9.87 0.09
C THR A 219 14.16 8.57 0.66
N ARG A 220 15.47 8.34 0.55
CA ARG A 220 16.17 7.19 1.11
C ARG A 220 16.09 7.18 2.65
N THR A 221 16.48 8.27 3.27
CA THR A 221 16.54 8.42 4.74
C THR A 221 15.16 8.17 5.38
N GLU A 222 14.11 8.78 4.82
CA GLU A 222 12.73 8.56 5.29
C GLU A 222 12.28 7.11 5.07
N SER A 223 12.59 6.52 3.91
CA SER A 223 12.24 5.13 3.61
C SER A 223 12.94 4.16 4.56
N GLU A 224 14.22 4.38 4.88
CA GLU A 224 14.97 3.57 5.85
C GLU A 224 14.40 3.68 7.26
N SER A 225 13.99 4.90 7.66
CA SER A 225 13.32 5.12 8.94
C SER A 225 12.00 4.35 9.01
N SER A 226 11.19 4.42 7.97
CA SER A 226 9.91 3.70 7.89
C SER A 226 10.11 2.18 7.88
N ARG A 227 11.11 1.68 7.12
CA ARG A 227 11.47 0.25 7.13
C ARG A 227 11.92 -0.22 8.52
N ARG A 228 12.74 0.56 9.22
CA ARG A 228 13.17 0.25 10.61
C ARG A 228 11.98 0.22 11.58
N MET A 229 10.99 1.10 11.39
CA MET A 229 9.76 1.11 12.17
C MET A 229 8.91 -0.15 11.90
N GLY A 230 8.99 -0.73 10.71
CA GLY A 230 8.28 -1.94 10.33
C GLY A 230 7.28 -1.79 9.18
N PHE A 231 7.26 -0.67 8.48
CA PHE A 231 6.45 -0.50 7.28
C PHE A 231 6.90 -1.43 6.15
N ASP A 232 5.97 -1.77 5.24
CA ASP A 232 6.21 -2.67 4.09
C ASP A 232 6.65 -1.92 2.84
N GLY A 233 6.33 -0.63 2.74
CA GLY A 233 6.59 0.21 1.59
C GLY A 233 6.24 1.68 1.85
N LYS A 234 6.27 2.46 0.78
CA LYS A 234 6.05 3.92 0.81
C LYS A 234 5.39 4.41 -0.47
N TRP A 235 4.60 5.49 -0.37
CA TRP A 235 4.11 6.19 -1.55
C TRP A 235 5.22 7.02 -2.20
N ALA A 236 5.23 6.98 -3.55
CA ALA A 236 5.98 7.86 -4.42
C ALA A 236 5.01 8.81 -5.14
N ILE A 237 5.43 10.05 -5.36
CA ILE A 237 4.72 11.05 -6.16
C ILE A 237 5.46 11.41 -7.45
N HIS A 238 6.63 10.82 -7.65
CA HIS A 238 7.41 11.00 -8.85
C HIS A 238 8.17 9.71 -9.21
N PRO A 239 8.30 9.34 -10.50
CA PRO A 239 9.00 8.13 -10.92
C PRO A 239 10.42 7.98 -10.40
N SER A 240 11.17 9.08 -10.22
CA SER A 240 12.55 9.03 -9.70
C SER A 240 12.69 8.47 -8.28
N GLN A 241 11.61 8.48 -7.49
CA GLN A 241 11.62 7.95 -6.12
C GLN A 241 11.51 6.43 -6.07
N ILE A 242 10.94 5.80 -7.12
CA ILE A 242 10.56 4.38 -7.10
C ILE A 242 11.75 3.48 -6.81
N ASP A 243 12.84 3.63 -7.56
CA ASP A 243 14.00 2.74 -7.42
C ASP A 243 14.65 2.87 -6.03
N VAL A 244 14.71 4.09 -5.48
CA VAL A 244 15.23 4.34 -4.14
C VAL A 244 14.36 3.65 -3.08
N ILE A 245 13.05 3.82 -3.17
CA ILE A 245 12.10 3.17 -2.24
C ILE A 245 12.20 1.65 -2.35
N GLN A 246 12.17 1.11 -3.57
CA GLN A 246 12.27 -0.34 -3.78
C GLN A 246 13.60 -0.92 -3.27
N GLN A 247 14.72 -0.24 -3.49
CA GLN A 247 16.01 -0.65 -2.93
C GLN A 247 15.97 -0.75 -1.41
N VAL A 248 15.39 0.26 -0.75
CA VAL A 248 15.30 0.28 0.72
C VAL A 248 14.41 -0.84 1.23
N PHE A 249 13.22 -1.06 0.65
CA PHE A 249 12.26 -2.06 1.13
C PHE A 249 12.53 -3.50 0.63
N THR A 250 13.52 -3.70 -0.23
CA THR A 250 13.96 -5.03 -0.65
C THR A 250 15.04 -5.53 0.30
N PRO A 251 14.90 -6.71 0.92
CA PRO A 251 15.97 -7.30 1.74
C PRO A 251 17.24 -7.55 0.92
N SER A 252 18.40 -7.22 1.48
CA SER A 252 19.69 -7.55 0.85
C SER A 252 19.91 -9.06 0.82
N ARG A 253 20.80 -9.50 -0.07
CA ARG A 253 21.19 -10.91 -0.13
C ARG A 253 21.73 -11.40 1.22
N GLU A 254 22.53 -10.58 1.87
CA GLU A 254 23.13 -10.90 3.17
C GLU A 254 22.06 -11.02 4.27
N GLU A 255 21.05 -10.13 4.29
CA GLU A 255 19.91 -10.22 5.21
C GLU A 255 19.10 -11.50 4.96
N LEU A 256 18.89 -11.88 3.71
CA LEU A 256 18.16 -13.10 3.36
C LEU A 256 18.93 -14.35 3.75
N ASP A 257 20.22 -14.42 3.44
CA ASP A 257 21.07 -15.57 3.80
C ASP A 257 21.15 -15.75 5.33
N ARG A 258 21.25 -14.66 6.07
CA ARG A 258 21.21 -14.69 7.55
C ARG A 258 19.85 -15.18 8.05
N ALA A 259 18.75 -14.67 7.50
CA ALA A 259 17.41 -15.10 7.88
C ALA A 259 17.17 -16.59 7.61
N VAL A 260 17.58 -17.09 6.45
CA VAL A 260 17.48 -18.51 6.09
C VAL A 260 18.28 -19.39 7.07
N ARG A 261 19.53 -19.02 7.36
CA ARG A 261 20.37 -19.76 8.33
C ARG A 261 19.71 -19.85 9.71
N ARG A 262 19.17 -18.72 10.22
CA ARG A 262 18.51 -18.67 11.54
C ARG A 262 17.25 -19.52 11.58
N VAL A 263 16.39 -19.39 10.55
CA VAL A 263 15.15 -20.17 10.45
C VAL A 263 15.46 -21.68 10.38
N THR A 264 16.45 -22.08 9.59
CA THR A 264 16.85 -23.49 9.45
C THR A 264 17.43 -24.06 10.75
N ALA A 265 18.34 -23.32 11.38
CA ALA A 265 18.95 -23.75 12.63
C ALA A 265 17.93 -23.88 13.78
N TYR A 266 17.01 -22.90 13.89
CA TYR A 266 15.97 -22.96 14.91
C TYR A 266 15.02 -24.14 14.69
N ARG A 267 14.56 -24.39 13.46
CA ARG A 267 13.69 -25.52 13.14
C ARG A 267 14.33 -26.88 13.43
N HIS A 268 15.64 -26.96 13.30
CA HIS A 268 16.39 -28.17 13.70
C HIS A 268 16.36 -28.34 15.21
N ALA A 269 16.68 -27.30 15.96
CA ALA A 269 16.71 -27.32 17.41
C ALA A 269 15.34 -27.56 18.05
N ASP A 270 14.28 -26.98 17.47
CA ASP A 270 12.90 -27.19 17.92
C ASP A 270 12.49 -28.66 17.84
N ARG A 271 12.90 -29.39 16.79
CA ARG A 271 12.67 -30.83 16.66
C ARG A 271 13.42 -31.64 17.74
N GLU A 272 14.46 -31.09 18.34
CA GLU A 272 15.22 -31.67 19.45
C GLU A 272 14.72 -31.16 20.81
N GLY A 273 13.60 -30.42 20.86
CA GLY A 273 13.01 -29.88 22.08
C GLY A 273 13.72 -28.67 22.66
N ARG A 274 14.52 -27.93 21.86
CA ARG A 274 15.24 -26.72 22.29
C ARG A 274 14.51 -25.47 21.80
N GLY A 275 13.96 -24.67 22.70
CA GLY A 275 13.19 -23.45 22.40
C GLY A 275 14.02 -22.18 22.18
N ALA A 276 15.33 -22.22 22.40
CA ALA A 276 16.27 -21.14 22.13
C ALA A 276 17.64 -21.69 21.74
N ILE A 277 18.32 -21.03 20.81
CA ILE A 277 19.65 -21.41 20.32
C ILE A 277 20.54 -20.19 20.11
N VAL A 278 21.83 -20.41 19.99
CA VAL A 278 22.79 -19.39 19.56
C VAL A 278 23.17 -19.64 18.10
N VAL A 279 23.05 -18.63 17.24
CA VAL A 279 23.49 -18.68 15.85
C VAL A 279 24.47 -17.51 15.63
N GLY A 280 25.75 -17.84 15.47
CA GLY A 280 26.82 -16.85 15.55
C GLY A 280 26.97 -16.32 16.99
N ASP A 281 26.78 -15.03 17.16
CA ASP A 281 26.83 -14.31 18.45
C ASP A 281 25.46 -13.88 18.98
N GLU A 282 24.36 -14.26 18.29
CA GLU A 282 23.02 -13.86 18.64
C GLU A 282 22.15 -15.03 19.09
N MET A 283 21.32 -14.78 20.10
CA MET A 283 20.27 -15.70 20.53
C MET A 283 19.09 -15.65 19.58
N VAL A 284 18.62 -16.82 19.17
CA VAL A 284 17.42 -17.00 18.33
C VAL A 284 16.40 -17.80 19.11
N ASP A 285 15.29 -17.19 19.40
CA ASP A 285 14.11 -17.75 20.03
C ASP A 285 12.89 -17.62 19.10
N GLU A 286 11.72 -18.01 19.57
CA GLU A 286 10.47 -17.90 18.79
C GLU A 286 10.15 -16.45 18.37
N ALA A 287 10.45 -15.46 19.20
CA ALA A 287 10.17 -14.05 18.90
C ALA A 287 11.08 -13.56 17.77
N THR A 288 12.36 -13.84 17.85
CA THR A 288 13.37 -13.55 16.81
C THR A 288 13.03 -14.27 15.50
N LEU A 289 12.61 -15.54 15.59
CA LEU A 289 12.24 -16.36 14.45
C LEU A 289 11.12 -15.75 13.63
N ARG A 290 10.09 -15.19 14.25
CA ARG A 290 8.96 -14.57 13.54
C ARG A 290 9.42 -13.44 12.59
N THR A 291 10.38 -12.65 13.02
CA THR A 291 10.97 -11.58 12.20
C THR A 291 11.71 -12.15 10.99
N GLU A 292 12.54 -13.18 11.22
CA GLU A 292 13.30 -13.83 10.16
C GLU A 292 12.38 -14.56 9.16
N MET A 293 11.34 -15.22 9.64
CA MET A 293 10.34 -15.86 8.77
C MET A 293 9.62 -14.85 7.84
N ARG A 294 9.29 -13.65 8.34
CA ARG A 294 8.73 -12.60 7.50
C ARG A 294 9.69 -12.17 6.40
N ARG A 295 10.99 -12.03 6.73
CA ARG A 295 12.05 -11.68 5.78
C ARG A 295 12.24 -12.75 4.70
N VAL A 296 12.26 -14.02 5.09
CA VAL A 296 12.30 -15.15 4.15
C VAL A 296 11.06 -15.18 3.26
N ALA A 297 9.87 -14.99 3.83
CA ALA A 297 8.62 -14.94 3.06
C ALA A 297 8.64 -13.79 2.03
N LEU A 298 9.14 -12.62 2.40
CA LEU A 298 9.30 -11.49 1.47
C LEU A 298 10.30 -11.83 0.36
N GLY A 299 11.46 -12.42 0.71
CA GLY A 299 12.47 -12.84 -0.27
C GLY A 299 11.91 -13.83 -1.30
N ARG A 300 11.09 -14.79 -0.88
CA ARG A 300 10.40 -15.73 -1.78
C ARG A 300 9.42 -15.01 -2.70
N ARG A 301 8.60 -14.11 -2.16
CA ARG A 301 7.61 -13.34 -2.93
C ARG A 301 8.25 -12.44 -3.99
N LEU A 302 9.43 -11.93 -3.70
CA LEU A 302 10.22 -11.13 -4.64
C LEU A 302 11.04 -11.97 -5.62
N GLY A 303 10.98 -13.30 -5.55
CA GLY A 303 11.77 -14.21 -6.39
C GLY A 303 13.27 -14.19 -6.07
N LEU A 304 13.66 -13.69 -4.90
CA LEU A 304 15.06 -13.61 -4.44
C LEU A 304 15.51 -14.90 -3.72
N LEU A 305 14.55 -15.72 -3.31
CA LEU A 305 14.75 -17.04 -2.73
C LEU A 305 13.88 -18.06 -3.47
N SER A 306 14.36 -19.32 -3.51
CA SER A 306 13.54 -20.40 -4.07
C SER A 306 12.32 -20.70 -3.18
N PRO A 307 11.23 -21.24 -3.73
CA PRO A 307 10.06 -21.65 -2.93
C PRO A 307 10.38 -22.67 -1.84
N GLU A 308 11.41 -23.48 -2.06
CA GLU A 308 11.84 -24.56 -1.16
C GLU A 308 12.79 -24.10 -0.04
N THR A 309 13.38 -22.91 -0.18
CA THR A 309 14.24 -22.32 0.86
C THR A 309 13.43 -21.81 2.02
#